data_83bf80b1135825818f964b59a2c0211f
#
_entry.id   83bf80b1135825818f964b59a2c0211f
#
_cell.length_a   1.000
_cell.length_b   1.000
_cell.length_c   1.000
_cell.angle_alpha   90.00
_cell.angle_beta   90.00
_cell.angle_gamma   90.00
#
_symmetry.space_group_name_H-M   'P 1'
#
loop_
_entity.id
_entity.type
_entity.pdbx_description
1 polymer ?
#
loop_
_entity_poly.entity_id
_entity_poly.type
_entity_poly.pdbx_seq_one_letter_code
_entity_poly.pdbx_strand_id
1 'polypeptide(L)'
;DDLGKKDITGALQVLQNLIYAKEPLAKILVTLYNHFKKLYITKMAINTNKDLAISLNLKPNQMFLTTKYKVQSKYFNEKDLINILQDLCDLDYNFKNGKIDLQVGIETTLCRYCS
;
A
#
# COMPACT_ATOMS: atom_id res chain seq x y z
N ASP A 1 -6.98 9.28 17.07
CA ASP A 1 -8.02 9.06 16.26
C ASP A 1 -7.87 7.84 15.35
N ASP A 2 -8.95 7.16 15.21
CA ASP A 2 -8.91 5.83 14.64
C ASP A 2 -8.77 5.84 13.13
N LEU A 3 -9.27 6.87 12.50
CA LEU A 3 -9.14 6.96 11.06
C LEU A 3 -7.71 7.16 10.65
N GLY A 4 -7.01 7.99 11.38
CA GLY A 4 -5.61 8.18 11.12
C GLY A 4 -4.85 6.89 11.21
N LYS A 5 -5.28 6.02 12.09
CA LYS A 5 -4.62 4.75 12.28
C LYS A 5 -4.86 3.80 11.13
N LYS A 6 -5.97 3.92 10.42
CA LYS A 6 -6.26 2.97 9.37
C LYS A 6 -5.24 3.02 8.26
N ASP A 7 -4.58 4.16 8.05
CA ASP A 7 -3.40 4.13 7.22
C ASP A 7 -2.77 5.47 6.93
N ILE A 8 -3.23 6.50 7.56
CA ILE A 8 -2.63 7.80 7.33
C ILE A 8 -1.14 7.74 7.56
N THR A 9 -0.70 6.96 8.55
CA THR A 9 0.73 6.84 8.82
C THR A 9 1.46 6.01 7.79
N GLY A 10 0.74 5.13 7.07
CA GLY A 10 1.35 4.32 6.04
C GLY A 10 1.27 4.97 4.67
N ALA A 11 0.18 4.67 3.95
CA ALA A 11 0.08 5.05 2.55
C ALA A 11 0.06 6.56 2.34
N LEU A 12 -0.68 7.30 3.16
CA LEU A 12 -0.75 8.75 2.97
C LEU A 12 0.58 9.42 3.30
N GLN A 13 1.29 8.91 4.30
CA GLN A 13 2.62 9.43 4.62
C GLN A 13 3.59 9.19 3.45
N VAL A 14 3.56 7.99 2.90
CA VAL A 14 4.40 7.66 1.75
C VAL A 14 4.05 8.57 0.58
N LEU A 15 2.75 8.74 0.32
CA LEU A 15 2.31 9.59 -0.78
C LEU A 15 2.80 11.03 -0.60
N GLN A 16 2.62 11.59 0.59
CA GLN A 16 3.06 12.96 0.85
C GLN A 16 4.55 13.12 0.68
N ASN A 17 5.33 12.15 1.16
CA ASN A 17 6.78 12.21 1.02
C ASN A 17 7.21 12.17 -0.45
N LEU A 18 6.56 11.34 -1.26
CA LEU A 18 6.89 11.21 -2.67
C LEU A 18 6.50 12.46 -3.46
N ILE A 19 5.36 13.06 -3.12
CA ILE A 19 4.94 14.30 -3.75
C ILE A 19 5.93 15.43 -3.40
N TYR A 20 6.31 15.50 -2.14
CA TYR A 20 7.27 16.51 -1.70
C TYR A 20 8.62 16.34 -2.42
N ALA A 21 9.03 15.11 -2.66
CA ALA A 21 10.26 14.80 -3.38
C ALA A 21 10.11 14.98 -4.89
N LYS A 22 8.91 15.34 -5.37
CA LYS A 22 8.62 15.55 -6.79
C LYS A 22 8.83 14.31 -7.64
N GLU A 23 8.54 13.15 -7.08
CA GLU A 23 8.61 11.90 -7.83
C GLU A 23 7.51 11.85 -8.90
N PRO A 24 7.80 11.24 -10.06
CA PRO A 24 6.76 11.07 -11.07
C PRO A 24 5.56 10.30 -10.54
N LEU A 25 4.36 10.69 -10.94
CA LEU A 25 3.14 10.05 -10.45
C LEU A 25 3.10 8.55 -10.76
N ALA A 26 3.62 8.14 -11.90
CA ALA A 26 3.66 6.72 -12.24
C ALA A 26 4.52 5.93 -11.24
N LYS A 27 5.62 6.53 -10.78
CA LYS A 27 6.47 5.90 -9.78
C LYS A 27 5.79 5.86 -8.42
N ILE A 28 5.05 6.91 -8.07
CA ILE A 28 4.27 6.94 -6.84
C ILE A 28 3.26 5.79 -6.84
N LEU A 29 2.59 5.57 -7.96
CA LEU A 29 1.61 4.49 -8.08
C LEU A 29 2.26 3.13 -7.83
N VAL A 30 3.43 2.88 -8.42
CA VAL A 30 4.15 1.62 -8.23
C VAL A 30 4.55 1.45 -6.76
N THR A 31 5.02 2.52 -6.13
CA THR A 31 5.43 2.48 -4.73
C THR A 31 4.25 2.14 -3.82
N LEU A 32 3.09 2.75 -4.07
CA LEU A 32 1.88 2.45 -3.30
C LEU A 32 1.42 1.01 -3.53
N TYR A 33 1.45 0.54 -4.76
CA TYR A 33 1.09 -0.84 -5.06
C TYR A 33 1.98 -1.81 -4.28
N ASN A 34 3.28 -1.57 -4.28
CA ASN A 34 4.21 -2.43 -3.57
C ASN A 34 3.99 -2.38 -2.05
N HIS A 35 3.63 -1.21 -1.52
CA HIS A 35 3.32 -1.07 -0.11
C HIS A 35 2.13 -1.95 0.28
N PHE A 36 1.01 -1.82 -0.43
CA PHE A 36 -0.18 -2.61 -0.13
C PHE A 36 0.02 -4.10 -0.42
N LYS A 37 0.83 -4.43 -1.42
CA LYS A 37 1.18 -5.82 -1.69
C LYS A 37 1.90 -6.43 -0.51
N LYS A 38 2.82 -5.69 0.11
CA LYS A 38 3.52 -6.19 1.30
C LYS A 38 2.58 -6.37 2.48
N LEU A 39 1.59 -5.48 2.64
CA LEU A 39 0.58 -5.67 3.67
C LEU A 39 -0.25 -6.92 3.42
N TYR A 40 -0.60 -7.18 2.18
CA TYR A 40 -1.35 -8.38 1.82
C TYR A 40 -0.52 -9.64 2.11
N ILE A 41 0.75 -9.65 1.69
CA ILE A 41 1.65 -10.78 1.97
C ILE A 41 1.77 -11.00 3.47
N THR A 42 1.89 -9.92 4.24
CA THR A 42 1.97 -10.01 5.71
C THR A 42 0.73 -10.69 6.28
N LYS A 43 -0.43 -10.28 5.82
CA LYS A 43 -1.69 -10.84 6.31
C LYS A 43 -1.78 -12.33 5.98
N MET A 44 -1.42 -12.71 4.78
CA MET A 44 -1.44 -14.10 4.38
C MET A 44 -0.42 -14.94 5.16
N ALA A 45 0.76 -14.41 5.40
CA ALA A 45 1.78 -15.12 6.17
C ALA A 45 1.31 -15.35 7.61
N ILE A 46 0.70 -14.35 8.22
CA ILE A 46 0.16 -14.49 9.58
C ILE A 46 -0.94 -15.55 9.61
N ASN A 47 -1.85 -15.52 8.64
CA ASN A 47 -2.99 -16.44 8.61
C ASN A 47 -2.57 -17.87 8.34
N THR A 48 -1.42 -18.08 7.70
CA THR A 48 -0.94 -19.44 7.35
C THR A 48 0.26 -19.86 8.20
N ASN A 49 0.62 -19.09 9.21
CA ASN A 49 1.74 -19.35 10.11
C ASN A 49 3.08 -19.53 9.38
N LYS A 50 3.28 -18.72 8.33
CA LYS A 50 4.55 -18.74 7.60
C LYS A 50 5.48 -17.67 8.14
N ASP A 51 6.78 -17.89 7.94
CA ASP A 51 7.79 -16.91 8.35
C ASP A 51 7.62 -15.63 7.54
N LEU A 52 7.36 -14.53 8.23
CA LEU A 52 7.09 -13.26 7.57
C LEU A 52 8.31 -12.70 6.85
N ALA A 53 9.49 -12.81 7.45
CA ALA A 53 10.70 -12.30 6.81
C ALA A 53 10.98 -13.01 5.50
N ILE A 54 10.76 -14.32 5.47
CA ILE A 54 10.94 -15.10 4.25
C ILE A 54 9.86 -14.72 3.23
N SER A 55 8.62 -14.62 3.67
CA SER A 55 7.50 -14.28 2.77
C SER A 55 7.68 -12.92 2.11
N LEU A 56 8.25 -11.95 2.85
CA LEU A 56 8.51 -10.61 2.33
C LEU A 56 9.88 -10.49 1.69
N ASN A 57 10.68 -11.55 1.72
CA ASN A 57 12.03 -11.55 1.16
C ASN A 57 12.90 -10.44 1.77
N LEU A 58 12.83 -10.32 3.09
CA LEU A 58 13.57 -9.28 3.82
C LEU A 58 15.01 -9.71 4.07
N LYS A 59 15.91 -8.75 3.95
CA LYS A 59 17.31 -8.96 4.31
C LYS A 59 17.47 -8.83 5.82
N PRO A 60 18.58 -9.38 6.39
CA PRO A 60 18.77 -9.32 7.84
C PRO A 60 18.67 -7.91 8.42
N ASN A 61 19.15 -6.89 7.73
CA ASN A 61 19.08 -5.52 8.20
C ASN A 61 17.69 -4.89 8.03
N GLN A 62 16.73 -5.62 7.46
CA GLN A 62 15.36 -5.16 7.26
C GLN A 62 14.37 -5.87 8.16
N MET A 63 14.84 -6.67 9.11
CA MET A 63 13.95 -7.46 9.96
C MET A 63 13.01 -6.60 10.82
N PHE A 64 13.41 -5.36 11.11
CA PHE A 64 12.54 -4.45 11.85
C PHE A 64 11.24 -4.13 11.10
N LEU A 65 11.23 -4.30 9.78
CA LEU A 65 10.04 -4.05 8.98
C LEU A 65 8.92 -5.06 9.25
N THR A 66 9.25 -6.25 9.79
CA THR A 66 8.22 -7.23 10.10
C THR A 66 7.20 -6.67 11.09
N THR A 67 7.66 -6.02 12.16
CA THR A 67 6.77 -5.43 13.14
C THR A 67 5.93 -4.31 12.53
N LYS A 68 6.55 -3.46 11.72
CA LYS A 68 5.86 -2.36 11.06
C LYS A 68 4.72 -2.88 10.19
N TYR A 69 4.99 -3.86 9.34
CA TYR A 69 3.96 -4.40 8.46
C TYR A 69 2.89 -5.15 9.21
N LYS A 70 3.24 -5.86 10.30
CA LYS A 70 2.24 -6.51 11.14
C LYS A 70 1.25 -5.52 11.71
N VAL A 71 1.74 -4.40 12.23
CA VAL A 71 0.89 -3.37 12.80
C VAL A 71 -0.02 -2.76 11.74
N GLN A 72 0.55 -2.38 10.61
CA GLN A 72 -0.23 -1.73 9.56
C GLN A 72 -1.26 -2.67 8.94
N SER A 73 -0.92 -3.95 8.77
CA SER A 73 -1.84 -4.89 8.15
C SER A 73 -3.10 -5.13 8.99
N LYS A 74 -3.04 -4.84 10.29
CA LYS A 74 -4.21 -5.00 11.15
C LYS A 74 -5.33 -4.01 10.84
N TYR A 75 -5.02 -2.91 10.19
CA TYR A 75 -6.02 -1.90 9.87
C TYR A 75 -6.82 -2.22 8.62
N PHE A 76 -6.45 -3.29 7.90
CA PHE A 76 -7.13 -3.69 6.67
C PHE A 76 -7.52 -5.15 6.77
N ASN A 77 -8.68 -5.52 6.26
CA ASN A 77 -8.97 -6.93 6.08
C ASN A 77 -8.40 -7.40 4.74
N GLU A 78 -8.36 -8.72 4.57
CA GLU A 78 -7.79 -9.30 3.35
C GLU A 78 -8.52 -8.83 2.09
N LYS A 79 -9.86 -8.76 2.17
CA LYS A 79 -10.67 -8.33 1.04
C LYS A 79 -10.36 -6.90 0.63
N ASP A 80 -10.21 -6.00 1.61
CA ASP A 80 -9.86 -4.62 1.31
C ASP A 80 -8.52 -4.51 0.63
N LEU A 81 -7.55 -5.29 1.06
CA LEU A 81 -6.22 -5.26 0.44
C LEU A 81 -6.27 -5.75 -1.00
N ILE A 82 -7.03 -6.80 -1.26
CA ILE A 82 -7.22 -7.29 -2.63
C ILE A 82 -7.87 -6.21 -3.48
N ASN A 83 -8.90 -5.54 -2.96
CA ASN A 83 -9.59 -4.50 -3.69
C ASN A 83 -8.68 -3.29 -3.96
N ILE A 84 -7.86 -2.91 -2.99
CA ILE A 84 -6.90 -1.83 -3.19
C ILE A 84 -5.93 -2.16 -4.30
N LEU A 85 -5.38 -3.38 -4.28
CA LEU A 85 -4.44 -3.79 -5.31
C LEU A 85 -5.09 -3.81 -6.68
N GLN A 86 -6.33 -4.28 -6.76
CA GLN A 86 -7.06 -4.28 -8.02
C GLN A 86 -7.32 -2.86 -8.50
N ASP A 87 -7.75 -1.98 -7.61
CA ASP A 87 -8.02 -0.59 -7.98
C ASP A 87 -6.75 0.12 -8.46
N LEU A 88 -5.62 -0.15 -7.85
CA LEU A 88 -4.36 0.45 -8.28
C LEU A 88 -3.93 -0.08 -9.65
N CYS A 89 -4.17 -1.36 -9.93
CA CYS A 89 -3.92 -1.91 -11.25
C CYS A 89 -4.83 -1.28 -12.31
N ASP A 90 -6.11 -1.11 -11.98
CA ASP A 90 -7.05 -0.49 -12.89
C ASP A 90 -6.69 0.97 -13.15
N LEU A 91 -6.20 1.66 -12.14
CA LEU A 91 -5.78 3.03 -12.26
C LEU A 91 -4.59 3.16 -13.20
N ASP A 92 -3.61 2.26 -13.08
CA ASP A 92 -2.46 2.24 -13.96
C ASP A 92 -2.89 2.03 -15.41
N TYR A 93 -3.79 1.08 -15.64
CA TYR A 93 -4.30 0.78 -16.97
C TYR A 93 -5.03 2.00 -17.56
N ASN A 94 -5.93 2.60 -16.77
CA ASN A 94 -6.71 3.74 -17.24
C ASN A 94 -5.84 4.97 -17.49
N PHE A 95 -4.82 5.18 -16.66
CA PHE A 95 -3.90 6.28 -16.87
C PHE A 95 -3.13 6.10 -18.19
N LYS A 96 -2.62 4.89 -18.45
CA LYS A 96 -1.87 4.62 -19.68
C LYS A 96 -2.72 4.78 -20.93
N ASN A 97 -4.03 4.64 -20.80
CA ASN A 97 -4.97 4.84 -21.90
C ASN A 97 -5.54 6.26 -21.95
N GLY A 98 -5.00 7.18 -21.14
CA GLY A 98 -5.42 8.57 -21.16
C GLY A 98 -6.80 8.83 -20.64
N LYS A 99 -7.38 7.92 -19.85
CA LYS A 99 -8.76 8.03 -19.40
C LYS A 99 -8.94 8.73 -18.07
N ILE A 100 -7.85 8.97 -17.33
CA ILE A 100 -7.98 9.46 -15.95
C ILE A 100 -6.77 10.29 -15.58
N ASP A 101 -7.02 11.30 -14.71
CA ASP A 101 -5.95 12.05 -14.08
C ASP A 101 -5.37 11.17 -12.97
N LEU A 102 -4.08 10.88 -13.06
CA LEU A 102 -3.47 9.92 -12.15
C LEU A 102 -3.45 10.41 -10.71
N GLN A 103 -3.18 11.70 -10.48
CA GLN A 103 -3.16 12.23 -9.11
C GLN A 103 -4.54 12.12 -8.47
N VAL A 104 -5.59 12.52 -9.18
CA VAL A 104 -6.95 12.41 -8.68
C VAL A 104 -7.30 10.95 -8.41
N GLY A 105 -6.90 10.06 -9.32
CA GLY A 105 -7.18 8.64 -9.15
C GLY A 105 -6.51 8.04 -7.92
N ILE A 106 -5.25 8.39 -7.68
CA ILE A 106 -4.54 7.92 -6.49
C ILE A 106 -5.22 8.44 -5.23
N GLU A 107 -5.53 9.73 -5.19
CA GLU A 107 -6.17 10.33 -4.02
C GLU A 107 -7.53 9.72 -3.75
N THR A 108 -8.31 9.49 -4.78
CA THR A 108 -9.64 8.90 -4.65
C THR A 108 -9.55 7.47 -4.11
N THR A 109 -8.61 6.68 -4.63
CA THR A 109 -8.42 5.31 -4.17
C THR A 109 -8.04 5.28 -2.70
N LEU A 110 -7.08 6.11 -2.29
CA LEU A 110 -6.67 6.14 -0.89
C LEU A 110 -7.81 6.61 0.03
N CYS A 111 -8.57 7.60 -0.39
CA CYS A 111 -9.71 8.06 0.42
C CYS A 111 -10.76 6.97 0.60
N ARG A 112 -10.95 6.15 -0.42
CA ARG A 112 -11.95 5.07 -0.35
C ARG A 112 -11.64 4.06 0.74
N TYR A 113 -10.35 3.76 0.95
CA TYR A 113 -9.95 2.69 1.85
C TYR A 113 -9.29 3.16 3.13
N CYS A 114 -8.84 4.40 3.18
CA CYS A 114 -8.04 4.90 4.29
C CYS A 114 -8.75 5.96 5.13
N SER A 115 -10.02 6.13 4.94
CA SER A 115 -10.78 7.12 5.72
C SER A 115 -11.76 6.52 6.70
#